data_227134dd002bd17f0baecfe5ca6e225b
#
_entry.id   227134dd002bd17f0baecfe5ca6e225b
#
_cell.length_a   1.000
_cell.length_b   1.000
_cell.length_c   1.000
_cell.angle_alpha   90.00
_cell.angle_beta   90.00
_cell.angle_gamma   90.00
#
_symmetry.space_group_name_H-M   'P 1'
#
loop_
_entity.id
_entity.type
_entity.pdbx_description
1 polymer ?
#
loop_
_entity_poly.entity_id
_entity_poly.type
_entity_poly.pdbx_seq_one_letter_code
_entity_poly.pdbx_strand_id
1 'polypeptide(L)'
;AEGDLRLQDASGGQYVALDAPATVGSSYTLTLPAADGSANQYLKTDGSGTLSFGTITADSGRAYTDWTIKTGNYTAVSKDQIICNSGSTFTITLPSSPSASDTVIICNAGAGTVTVGRNSSNINSAAEDGSLPQGNSAQLVYVDGTIGWFEI
;
A
#
# COMPACT_ATOMS: atom_id res chain seq x y z
N ALA A 1 -1.51 2.20 46.41
CA ALA A 1 -0.90 0.91 46.04
C ALA A 1 -0.95 0.83 44.53
N GLU A 2 0.21 0.84 43.92
CA GLU A 2 0.36 0.48 42.50
C GLU A 2 0.06 -1.01 42.40
N GLY A 3 -0.95 -1.39 41.65
CA GLY A 3 -1.36 -2.79 41.46
C GLY A 3 -1.07 -3.18 40.02
N ASP A 4 -0.12 -4.10 39.85
CA ASP A 4 0.15 -4.76 38.60
C ASP A 4 -0.48 -6.17 38.58
N LEU A 5 -0.84 -6.66 37.41
CA LEU A 5 -1.18 -8.06 37.19
C LEU A 5 0.10 -8.82 36.87
N ARG A 6 0.57 -9.69 37.79
CA ARG A 6 1.78 -10.49 37.63
C ARG A 6 1.44 -11.91 37.25
N LEU A 7 2.11 -12.40 36.20
CA LEU A 7 2.06 -13.77 35.74
C LEU A 7 3.45 -14.39 35.98
N GLN A 8 3.56 -15.28 36.96
CA GLN A 8 4.81 -15.91 37.38
C GLN A 8 5.11 -17.13 36.51
N ASP A 9 6.38 -17.41 36.28
CA ASP A 9 6.80 -18.65 35.59
C ASP A 9 6.57 -19.89 36.45
N ALA A 10 6.67 -21.09 35.84
CA ALA A 10 6.41 -22.36 36.52
C ALA A 10 7.47 -22.69 37.59
N SER A 11 8.67 -22.10 37.52
CA SER A 11 9.77 -22.31 38.48
C SER A 11 9.73 -21.34 39.67
N GLY A 12 8.92 -20.28 39.56
CA GLY A 12 8.65 -19.40 40.70
C GLY A 12 9.80 -18.44 41.03
N GLY A 13 10.21 -17.58 40.13
CA GLY A 13 11.26 -16.60 40.42
C GLY A 13 11.10 -15.37 39.56
N GLN A 14 10.79 -15.56 38.29
CA GLN A 14 10.59 -14.50 37.32
C GLN A 14 9.11 -14.31 36.99
N TYR A 15 8.74 -13.14 36.50
CA TYR A 15 7.34 -12.85 36.15
C TYR A 15 7.25 -11.88 34.94
N VAL A 16 6.11 -11.90 34.29
CA VAL A 16 5.67 -10.85 33.36
C VAL A 16 4.52 -10.09 34.01
N ALA A 17 4.54 -8.77 33.95
CA ALA A 17 3.49 -7.94 34.53
C ALA A 17 2.80 -7.06 33.48
N LEU A 18 1.53 -6.78 33.72
CA LEU A 18 0.79 -5.67 33.11
C LEU A 18 0.60 -4.60 34.19
N ASP A 19 1.07 -3.41 33.93
CA ASP A 19 1.05 -2.30 34.89
C ASP A 19 0.47 -1.05 34.27
N ALA A 20 -0.10 -0.17 35.11
CA ALA A 20 -0.59 1.13 34.70
C ALA A 20 0.58 2.14 34.67
N PRO A 21 0.57 3.15 33.77
CA PRO A 21 1.57 4.21 33.83
C PRO A 21 1.42 5.02 35.12
N ALA A 22 2.50 5.68 35.53
CA ALA A 22 2.56 6.47 36.78
C ALA A 22 1.42 7.52 36.90
N THR A 23 0.88 7.99 35.79
CA THR A 23 -0.25 8.93 35.77
C THR A 23 -1.22 8.56 34.66
N VAL A 24 -2.49 8.37 35.00
CA VAL A 24 -3.60 8.12 34.07
C VAL A 24 -4.53 9.33 34.12
N GLY A 25 -4.69 10.06 33.03
CA GLY A 25 -5.49 11.29 32.96
C GLY A 25 -7.00 11.07 33.18
N SER A 26 -7.52 9.92 32.73
CA SER A 26 -8.88 9.45 32.99
C SER A 26 -8.93 7.93 32.93
N SER A 27 -9.82 7.33 33.71
CA SER A 27 -9.99 5.87 33.69
C SER A 27 -10.51 5.39 32.34
N TYR A 28 -9.98 4.27 31.86
CA TYR A 28 -10.43 3.59 30.65
C TYR A 28 -10.32 2.07 30.82
N THR A 29 -11.05 1.34 30.00
CA THR A 29 -10.99 -0.12 29.96
C THR A 29 -10.48 -0.57 28.60
N LEU A 30 -9.54 -1.52 28.58
CA LEU A 30 -9.13 -2.22 27.37
C LEU A 30 -9.84 -3.58 27.31
N THR A 31 -10.69 -3.76 26.31
CA THR A 31 -11.36 -5.04 26.07
C THR A 31 -10.45 -5.92 25.21
N LEU A 32 -10.04 -7.06 25.72
CA LEU A 32 -9.18 -8.00 25.02
C LEU A 32 -9.91 -8.66 23.84
N PRO A 33 -9.18 -9.13 22.81
CA PRO A 33 -9.77 -9.88 21.71
C PRO A 33 -10.46 -11.16 22.21
N ALA A 34 -11.54 -11.58 21.51
CA ALA A 34 -12.28 -12.79 21.85
C ALA A 34 -11.54 -14.10 21.48
N ALA A 35 -10.44 -14.01 20.72
CA ALA A 35 -9.63 -15.14 20.26
C ALA A 35 -8.14 -14.77 20.30
N ASP A 36 -7.28 -15.75 20.21
CA ASP A 36 -5.82 -15.64 20.31
C ASP A 36 -5.13 -15.11 19.03
N GLY A 37 -5.90 -14.91 17.94
CA GLY A 37 -5.37 -14.43 16.66
C GLY A 37 -4.62 -15.50 15.86
N SER A 38 -3.77 -15.05 14.92
CA SER A 38 -2.96 -15.91 14.06
C SER A 38 -1.49 -15.46 14.07
N ALA A 39 -0.60 -16.33 13.60
CA ALA A 39 0.83 -16.00 13.52
C ALA A 39 1.08 -14.69 12.73
N ASN A 40 2.05 -13.91 13.17
CA ASN A 40 2.46 -12.62 12.57
C ASN A 40 1.39 -11.51 12.62
N GLN A 41 0.40 -11.62 13.47
CA GLN A 41 -0.52 -10.53 13.80
C GLN A 41 0.02 -9.67 14.96
N TYR A 42 -0.39 -8.41 14.99
CA TYR A 42 -0.12 -7.47 16.08
C TYR A 42 -1.40 -7.06 16.78
N LEU A 43 -1.31 -6.74 18.05
CA LEU A 43 -2.42 -6.20 18.82
C LEU A 43 -2.62 -4.72 18.49
N LYS A 44 -3.84 -4.33 18.12
CA LYS A 44 -4.22 -2.96 17.79
C LYS A 44 -5.46 -2.52 18.58
N THR A 45 -5.61 -1.22 18.77
CA THR A 45 -6.81 -0.60 19.33
C THR A 45 -7.66 0.03 18.24
N ASP A 46 -8.96 0.11 18.48
CA ASP A 46 -9.94 0.87 17.67
C ASP A 46 -10.03 2.37 18.08
N GLY A 47 -9.24 2.79 19.08
CA GLY A 47 -9.30 4.13 19.65
C GLY A 47 -10.40 4.32 20.70
N SER A 48 -11.24 3.32 20.94
CA SER A 48 -12.37 3.35 21.89
C SER A 48 -12.22 2.31 23.01
N GLY A 49 -11.03 1.71 23.14
CA GLY A 49 -10.70 0.75 24.19
C GLY A 49 -10.86 -0.71 23.77
N THR A 50 -11.34 -1.04 22.58
CA THR A 50 -11.40 -2.43 22.10
C THR A 50 -10.09 -2.80 21.43
N LEU A 51 -9.52 -3.93 21.84
CA LEU A 51 -8.33 -4.51 21.24
C LEU A 51 -8.71 -5.62 20.26
N SER A 52 -7.99 -5.71 19.15
CA SER A 52 -8.13 -6.77 18.14
C SER A 52 -6.79 -7.10 17.52
N PHE A 53 -6.69 -8.26 16.85
CA PHE A 53 -5.50 -8.60 16.09
C PHE A 53 -5.57 -8.04 14.67
N GLY A 54 -4.49 -7.41 14.22
CA GLY A 54 -4.31 -6.90 12.86
C GLY A 54 -3.16 -7.59 12.16
N THR A 55 -3.24 -7.69 10.83
CA THR A 55 -2.17 -8.20 9.99
C THR A 55 -1.40 -7.02 9.40
N ILE A 56 -0.07 -7.06 9.46
CA ILE A 56 0.76 -6.15 8.69
C ILE A 56 0.73 -6.66 7.25
N THR A 57 0.07 -5.92 6.37
CA THR A 57 0.17 -6.18 4.93
C THR A 57 1.54 -5.67 4.45
N ALA A 58 2.22 -6.47 3.63
CA ALA A 58 3.59 -6.16 3.15
C ALA A 58 3.67 -4.81 2.40
N ASP A 59 2.52 -4.27 1.98
CA ASP A 59 2.41 -3.02 1.22
C ASP A 59 2.33 -1.75 2.10
N SER A 60 2.16 -1.89 3.43
CA SER A 60 2.10 -0.72 4.31
C SER A 60 3.49 -0.09 4.49
N GLY A 61 3.72 1.01 3.81
CA GLY A 61 4.97 1.78 3.87
C GLY A 61 5.89 1.64 2.66
N ARG A 62 5.57 0.79 1.69
CA ARG A 62 6.28 0.76 0.40
C ARG A 62 5.78 1.88 -0.51
N ALA A 63 6.71 2.53 -1.21
CA ALA A 63 6.36 3.52 -2.23
C ALA A 63 5.72 2.87 -3.46
N TYR A 64 6.12 1.62 -3.77
CA TYR A 64 5.65 0.85 -4.92
C TYR A 64 5.43 -0.62 -4.55
N THR A 65 4.59 -1.31 -5.34
CA THR A 65 4.41 -2.77 -5.31
C THR A 65 5.64 -3.48 -5.91
N ASP A 66 5.67 -4.80 -5.87
CA ASP A 66 6.71 -5.56 -6.56
C ASP A 66 6.52 -5.46 -8.09
N TRP A 67 7.62 -5.55 -8.84
CA TRP A 67 7.59 -5.55 -10.30
C TRP A 67 6.74 -6.71 -10.85
N THR A 68 5.85 -6.39 -11.79
CA THR A 68 5.02 -7.38 -12.46
C THR A 68 5.25 -7.33 -13.98
N ILE A 69 5.25 -8.49 -14.63
CA ILE A 69 5.38 -8.57 -16.08
C ILE A 69 3.98 -8.61 -16.69
N LYS A 70 3.74 -7.76 -17.69
CA LYS A 70 2.51 -7.75 -18.50
C LYS A 70 2.84 -8.00 -19.96
N THR A 71 2.07 -8.89 -20.59
CA THR A 71 2.20 -9.26 -22.01
C THR A 71 0.97 -8.89 -22.84
N GLY A 72 0.01 -8.19 -22.26
CA GLY A 72 -1.25 -7.75 -22.87
C GLY A 72 -1.90 -6.63 -22.06
N ASN A 73 -3.07 -6.18 -22.51
CA ASN A 73 -3.80 -5.08 -21.89
C ASN A 73 -3.98 -5.27 -20.38
N TYR A 74 -3.72 -4.20 -19.64
CA TYR A 74 -3.82 -4.19 -18.19
C TYR A 74 -4.25 -2.81 -17.69
N THR A 75 -5.13 -2.76 -16.69
CA THR A 75 -5.44 -1.51 -15.98
C THR A 75 -4.61 -1.45 -14.71
N ALA A 76 -3.75 -0.45 -14.66
CA ALA A 76 -2.86 -0.22 -13.53
C ALA A 76 -3.61 0.29 -12.30
N VAL A 77 -3.05 -0.01 -11.14
CA VAL A 77 -3.46 0.57 -9.85
C VAL A 77 -2.32 1.43 -9.31
N SER A 78 -2.61 2.30 -8.32
CA SER A 78 -1.57 3.13 -7.70
C SER A 78 -0.45 2.28 -7.12
N LYS A 79 0.80 2.73 -7.29
CA LYS A 79 2.07 2.10 -6.89
C LYS A 79 2.51 0.92 -7.75
N ASP A 80 1.82 0.61 -8.83
CA ASP A 80 2.25 -0.45 -9.74
C ASP A 80 3.63 -0.16 -10.36
N GLN A 81 4.46 -1.21 -10.41
CA GLN A 81 5.69 -1.27 -11.20
C GLN A 81 5.54 -2.35 -12.27
N ILE A 82 5.51 -1.95 -13.54
CA ILE A 82 5.12 -2.80 -14.65
C ILE A 82 6.28 -2.93 -15.65
N ILE A 83 6.65 -4.17 -15.99
CA ILE A 83 7.50 -4.48 -17.14
C ILE A 83 6.61 -5.03 -18.25
N CYS A 84 6.47 -4.29 -19.31
CA CYS A 84 5.76 -4.71 -20.51
C CYS A 84 6.70 -5.56 -21.39
N ASN A 85 6.31 -6.81 -21.69
CA ASN A 85 7.14 -7.71 -22.48
C ASN A 85 6.29 -8.46 -23.53
N SER A 86 6.05 -7.79 -24.66
CA SER A 86 5.28 -8.36 -25.78
C SER A 86 5.87 -7.91 -27.11
N GLY A 87 5.80 -8.79 -28.12
CA GLY A 87 6.11 -8.44 -29.51
C GLY A 87 4.99 -7.65 -30.22
N SER A 88 3.80 -7.61 -29.62
CA SER A 88 2.62 -6.91 -30.15
C SER A 88 2.30 -5.67 -29.33
N THR A 89 1.73 -4.65 -29.96
CA THR A 89 1.21 -3.46 -29.29
C THR A 89 0.07 -3.82 -28.35
N PHE A 90 0.07 -3.24 -27.16
CA PHE A 90 -1.03 -3.36 -26.19
C PHE A 90 -1.10 -2.12 -25.29
N THR A 91 -2.13 -2.03 -24.46
CA THR A 91 -2.39 -0.83 -23.65
C THR A 91 -2.23 -1.14 -22.16
N ILE A 92 -1.47 -0.29 -21.47
CA ILE A 92 -1.52 -0.13 -20.02
C ILE A 92 -2.43 1.07 -19.74
N THR A 93 -3.59 0.82 -19.16
CA THR A 93 -4.56 1.87 -18.82
C THR A 93 -4.29 2.39 -17.41
N LEU A 94 -4.13 3.69 -17.24
CA LEU A 94 -3.92 4.32 -15.94
C LEU A 94 -5.18 4.23 -15.04
N PRO A 95 -5.06 4.36 -13.72
CA PRO A 95 -6.19 4.32 -12.79
C PRO A 95 -7.33 5.30 -13.16
N SER A 96 -8.60 4.89 -13.01
CA SER A 96 -9.78 5.67 -13.43
C SER A 96 -10.17 6.78 -12.47
N SER A 97 -9.77 6.70 -11.22
CA SER A 97 -10.11 7.70 -10.17
C SER A 97 -8.88 7.95 -9.32
N PRO A 98 -7.83 8.53 -9.93
CA PRO A 98 -6.58 8.72 -9.21
C PRO A 98 -6.71 9.81 -8.15
N SER A 99 -5.94 9.65 -7.06
CA SER A 99 -5.74 10.65 -6.03
C SER A 99 -4.39 11.33 -6.20
N ALA A 100 -4.26 12.57 -5.74
CA ALA A 100 -2.97 13.27 -5.75
C ALA A 100 -1.88 12.41 -5.07
N SER A 101 -0.72 12.33 -5.70
CA SER A 101 0.41 11.48 -5.31
C SER A 101 0.28 9.98 -5.65
N ASP A 102 -0.78 9.53 -6.33
CA ASP A 102 -0.77 8.19 -6.94
C ASP A 102 0.36 8.11 -7.98
N THR A 103 1.02 6.95 -8.04
CA THR A 103 2.17 6.74 -8.91
C THR A 103 2.07 5.42 -9.67
N VAL A 104 2.56 5.40 -10.91
CA VAL A 104 2.71 4.19 -11.73
C VAL A 104 4.04 4.25 -12.47
N ILE A 105 4.78 3.13 -12.51
CA ILE A 105 5.99 3.00 -13.31
C ILE A 105 5.74 1.95 -14.39
N ILE A 106 6.05 2.29 -15.63
CA ILE A 106 5.88 1.42 -16.79
C ILE A 106 7.20 1.37 -17.55
N CYS A 107 7.75 0.17 -17.76
CA CYS A 107 8.94 -0.06 -18.56
C CYS A 107 8.60 -0.98 -19.73
N ASN A 108 8.95 -0.61 -20.96
CA ASN A 108 8.72 -1.46 -22.13
C ASN A 108 9.99 -2.21 -22.54
N ALA A 109 10.07 -3.48 -22.15
CA ALA A 109 11.14 -4.39 -22.56
C ALA A 109 10.83 -5.13 -23.88
N GLY A 110 9.54 -5.19 -24.27
CA GLY A 110 9.08 -5.90 -25.47
C GLY A 110 9.25 -5.10 -26.76
N ALA A 111 9.24 -5.77 -27.90
CA ALA A 111 9.39 -5.13 -29.22
C ALA A 111 8.14 -4.37 -29.67
N GLY A 112 6.95 -4.70 -29.12
CA GLY A 112 5.71 -3.99 -29.42
C GLY A 112 5.63 -2.66 -28.67
N THR A 113 5.10 -1.61 -29.28
CA THR A 113 4.86 -0.33 -28.61
C THR A 113 3.75 -0.48 -27.58
N VAL A 114 3.94 0.09 -26.40
CA VAL A 114 2.92 0.14 -25.35
C VAL A 114 2.18 1.48 -25.42
N THR A 115 0.85 1.44 -25.49
CA THR A 115 0.02 2.63 -25.31
C THR A 115 -0.20 2.82 -23.82
N VAL A 116 0.06 4.04 -23.32
CA VAL A 116 -0.29 4.45 -21.95
C VAL A 116 -1.65 5.12 -21.99
N GLY A 117 -2.70 4.35 -21.74
CA GLY A 117 -4.08 4.82 -21.81
C GLY A 117 -4.42 5.73 -20.62
N ARG A 118 -4.79 6.98 -20.89
CA ARG A 118 -5.04 8.03 -19.90
C ARG A 118 -6.27 7.84 -19.01
N ASN A 119 -7.20 6.96 -19.42
CA ASN A 119 -8.42 6.64 -18.66
C ASN A 119 -9.22 7.88 -18.21
N SER A 120 -9.48 8.81 -19.13
CA SER A 120 -10.17 10.10 -18.93
C SER A 120 -9.42 11.18 -18.14
N SER A 121 -8.24 10.89 -17.58
CA SER A 121 -7.35 11.91 -17.00
C SER A 121 -6.42 12.47 -18.09
N ASN A 122 -5.88 13.65 -17.89
CA ASN A 122 -4.81 14.16 -18.76
C ASN A 122 -3.49 13.42 -18.49
N ILE A 123 -2.57 13.45 -19.46
CA ILE A 123 -1.16 13.12 -19.28
C ILE A 123 -0.36 14.36 -19.71
N ASN A 124 0.49 14.89 -18.81
CA ASN A 124 1.26 16.12 -19.05
C ASN A 124 0.38 17.30 -19.55
N SER A 125 -0.80 17.46 -18.95
CA SER A 125 -1.83 18.46 -19.32
C SER A 125 -2.51 18.24 -20.68
N ALA A 126 -2.20 17.14 -21.40
CA ALA A 126 -2.79 16.82 -22.69
C ALA A 126 -3.86 15.72 -22.56
N ALA A 127 -4.97 15.86 -23.29
CA ALA A 127 -6.03 14.86 -23.34
C ALA A 127 -5.74 13.76 -24.38
N GLU A 128 -4.52 13.24 -24.37
CA GLU A 128 -4.01 12.24 -25.32
C GLU A 128 -3.37 11.07 -24.58
N ASP A 129 -3.43 9.88 -25.18
CA ASP A 129 -2.74 8.68 -24.66
C ASP A 129 -1.24 8.78 -24.94
N GLY A 130 -0.45 8.25 -24.00
CA GLY A 130 1.00 8.18 -24.17
C GLY A 130 1.43 7.01 -25.07
N SER A 131 2.61 7.11 -25.66
CA SER A 131 3.24 6.06 -26.45
C SER A 131 4.61 5.74 -25.87
N LEU A 132 4.85 4.46 -25.56
CA LEU A 132 6.08 3.98 -24.95
C LEU A 132 6.73 2.90 -25.86
N PRO A 133 7.66 3.30 -26.74
CA PRO A 133 8.43 2.39 -27.58
C PRO A 133 9.31 1.44 -26.75
N GLN A 134 9.82 0.37 -27.40
CA GLN A 134 10.78 -0.54 -26.77
C GLN A 134 11.97 0.20 -26.17
N GLY A 135 12.37 -0.23 -24.98
CA GLY A 135 13.52 0.32 -24.24
C GLY A 135 13.22 1.59 -23.46
N ASN A 136 12.01 2.17 -23.60
CA ASN A 136 11.59 3.35 -22.87
C ASN A 136 10.86 2.97 -21.58
N SER A 137 10.88 3.91 -20.65
CA SER A 137 10.12 3.83 -19.40
C SER A 137 9.47 5.18 -19.10
N ALA A 138 8.36 5.15 -18.38
CA ALA A 138 7.67 6.30 -17.86
C ALA A 138 7.40 6.10 -16.37
N GLN A 139 7.75 7.08 -15.55
CA GLN A 139 7.30 7.18 -14.18
C GLN A 139 6.30 8.31 -14.10
N LEU A 140 5.08 7.98 -13.69
CA LEU A 140 3.95 8.90 -13.70
C LEU A 140 3.47 9.14 -12.28
N VAL A 141 3.21 10.40 -11.95
CA VAL A 141 2.57 10.81 -10.70
C VAL A 141 1.30 11.60 -11.03
N TYR A 142 0.19 11.28 -10.37
CA TYR A 142 -1.04 12.08 -10.54
C TYR A 142 -0.96 13.34 -9.69
N VAL A 143 -1.20 14.47 -10.30
CA VAL A 143 -1.12 15.81 -9.68
C VAL A 143 -2.52 16.31 -9.33
N ASP A 144 -3.33 16.59 -10.33
CA ASP A 144 -4.69 17.11 -10.20
C ASP A 144 -5.52 16.88 -11.49
N GLY A 145 -6.73 17.40 -11.55
CA GLY A 145 -7.61 17.24 -12.71
C GLY A 145 -7.19 18.05 -13.95
N THR A 146 -6.29 19.01 -13.81
CA THR A 146 -5.80 19.88 -14.92
C THR A 146 -4.54 19.29 -15.55
N ILE A 147 -3.54 19.00 -14.75
CA ILE A 147 -2.27 18.41 -15.20
C ILE A 147 -2.48 16.92 -15.51
N GLY A 148 -3.25 16.24 -14.68
CA GLY A 148 -3.45 14.81 -14.75
C GLY A 148 -2.23 14.05 -14.23
N TRP A 149 -1.81 13.05 -14.98
CA TRP A 149 -0.59 12.28 -14.76
C TRP A 149 0.60 13.04 -15.33
N PHE A 150 1.59 13.31 -14.50
CA PHE A 150 2.81 14.00 -14.88
C PHE A 150 3.98 13.02 -14.92
N GLU A 151 4.71 13.02 -16.01
CA GLU A 151 5.91 12.18 -16.19
C GLU A 151 7.13 12.86 -15.54
N ILE A 152 7.85 12.10 -14.69
CA ILE A 152 9.02 12.56 -13.92
C ILE A 152 10.26 11.72 -14.22
#